data_955ec70c0b52cc169b35caa0dc8c0f8c
#
_entry.id   955ec70c0b52cc169b35caa0dc8c0f8c
#
_cell.length_a   1.000
_cell.length_b   1.000
_cell.length_c   1.000
_cell.angle_alpha   90.00
_cell.angle_beta   90.00
_cell.angle_gamma   90.00
#
_symmetry.space_group_name_H-M   'P 1'
#
loop_
_entity.id
_entity.type
_entity.pdbx_description
1 polymer ?
#
loop_
_entity_poly.entity_id
_entity_poly.type
_entity_poly.pdbx_seq_one_letter_code
_entity_poly.pdbx_strand_id
1 'polypeptide(L)'
;MRGSIPAVARSVVALAVASGGALAHGDHDTGSHRHSYSTGGGLIPSAAAAARIEIDERNGYRYVRADGRADHATGHFPNRGNPNAIATQHYFFRMPLRPVRNAQHTPYEPRMIFGVAINGVVFDPGTAEYWRNDRRSGWMIEALSGAVPLGLDRNNAHVQPDGAYHYHGLPLGLVERLPYRQRPVLIGWAADGFPIYAHWGHRTATNAQSGMVELRSSWRLKHGMRDGGPGGRPDGTYTRDYEYVPGLGDLDECNGREGPTPEFPRGTYPYVVTTTFPYVPRCYVGTPDASFMKGPPAGGRPPGGRRPPPPGPPPFR
;
A
#
# COMPACT_ATOMS: atom_id res chain seq x y z
N MET A 1 25.85 -70.35 -3.70
CA MET A 1 26.55 -70.04 -2.44
C MET A 1 25.88 -68.84 -1.80
N ARG A 2 25.41 -69.04 -0.60
CA ARG A 2 24.60 -68.03 0.17
C ARG A 2 25.56 -67.10 0.90
N GLY A 3 25.35 -65.77 0.80
CA GLY A 3 26.11 -64.76 1.53
C GLY A 3 25.15 -63.90 2.35
N SER A 4 25.34 -63.91 3.66
CA SER A 4 24.51 -63.34 4.71
C SER A 4 24.66 -61.82 4.81
N ILE A 5 23.55 -61.17 5.14
CA ILE A 5 23.42 -59.74 5.45
C ILE A 5 23.59 -59.57 6.98
N PRO A 6 24.36 -58.61 7.51
CA PRO A 6 24.34 -58.30 8.92
C PRO A 6 23.28 -57.23 9.23
N ALA A 7 22.55 -57.45 10.31
CA ALA A 7 21.56 -56.55 10.90
C ALA A 7 22.21 -55.36 11.59
N VAL A 8 21.63 -54.18 11.40
CA VAL A 8 21.97 -52.93 12.13
C VAL A 8 20.92 -52.69 13.21
N ALA A 9 21.42 -52.55 14.43
CA ALA A 9 20.64 -52.35 15.64
C ALA A 9 19.94 -50.99 15.67
N ARG A 10 18.68 -51.00 16.07
CA ARG A 10 17.91 -49.81 16.40
C ARG A 10 18.11 -49.46 17.88
N SER A 11 18.62 -48.28 18.16
CA SER A 11 18.57 -47.69 19.51
C SER A 11 17.30 -46.91 19.70
N VAL A 12 16.47 -47.33 20.63
CA VAL A 12 15.26 -46.64 21.10
C VAL A 12 15.66 -45.76 22.28
N VAL A 13 15.54 -44.48 22.16
CA VAL A 13 15.59 -43.55 23.33
C VAL A 13 14.13 -43.22 23.70
N ALA A 14 13.73 -43.70 24.86
CA ALA A 14 12.49 -43.38 25.50
C ALA A 14 12.62 -42.06 26.25
N LEU A 15 11.78 -41.07 25.94
CA LEU A 15 11.64 -39.86 26.75
C LEU A 15 10.25 -39.88 27.41
N ALA A 16 10.23 -39.75 28.72
CA ALA A 16 9.07 -39.84 29.56
C ALA A 16 8.11 -38.65 29.37
N VAL A 17 6.84 -38.94 29.23
CA VAL A 17 5.76 -38.00 29.19
C VAL A 17 5.21 -37.82 30.63
N ALA A 18 5.23 -36.58 31.11
CA ALA A 18 4.47 -36.19 32.31
C ALA A 18 3.07 -35.77 31.90
N SER A 19 2.08 -36.47 32.38
CA SER A 19 0.66 -36.22 32.17
C SER A 19 0.16 -35.10 33.09
N GLY A 20 -0.50 -34.09 32.49
CA GLY A 20 -1.34 -33.14 33.21
C GLY A 20 -2.58 -32.90 32.34
N GLY A 21 -3.70 -33.52 32.77
CA GLY A 21 -4.98 -33.39 32.07
C GLY A 21 -5.73 -32.13 32.43
N ALA A 22 -6.49 -31.64 31.45
CA ALA A 22 -7.76 -30.94 31.68
C ALA A 22 -8.60 -31.01 30.40
N LEU A 23 -9.72 -31.67 30.49
CA LEU A 23 -10.80 -31.66 29.49
C LEU A 23 -11.54 -30.32 29.60
N ALA A 24 -11.69 -29.62 28.48
CA ALA A 24 -12.77 -28.66 28.31
C ALA A 24 -13.25 -28.73 26.87
N HIS A 25 -14.51 -29.13 26.70
CA HIS A 25 -15.29 -28.92 25.50
C HIS A 25 -15.44 -27.42 25.27
N GLY A 26 -15.12 -26.93 24.11
CA GLY A 26 -15.29 -25.53 23.76
C GLY A 26 -15.86 -25.43 22.34
N ASP A 27 -16.98 -24.76 22.27
CA ASP A 27 -17.81 -24.47 21.12
C ASP A 27 -17.04 -23.93 19.90
N HIS A 28 -17.54 -24.25 18.73
CA HIS A 28 -17.18 -23.62 17.45
C HIS A 28 -17.66 -22.16 17.47
N ASP A 29 -16.81 -21.28 18.00
CA ASP A 29 -16.99 -19.84 17.90
C ASP A 29 -16.32 -19.36 16.61
N THR A 30 -17.13 -18.83 15.69
CA THR A 30 -16.67 -18.09 14.50
C THR A 30 -16.17 -16.71 14.95
N GLY A 31 -15.07 -16.70 15.70
CA GLY A 31 -14.50 -15.51 16.28
C GLY A 31 -13.92 -14.58 15.23
N SER A 32 -14.49 -13.39 15.13
CA SER A 32 -13.87 -12.27 14.44
C SER A 32 -12.62 -11.85 15.22
N HIS A 33 -11.44 -12.01 14.63
CA HIS A 33 -10.22 -11.50 15.22
C HIS A 33 -10.12 -10.00 14.99
N ARG A 34 -10.44 -9.22 16.02
CA ARG A 34 -10.16 -7.79 16.06
C ARG A 34 -8.72 -7.58 16.50
N HIS A 35 -7.87 -7.19 15.58
CA HIS A 35 -6.54 -6.70 15.91
C HIS A 35 -6.60 -5.17 16.04
N SER A 36 -6.65 -4.68 17.27
CA SER A 36 -6.41 -3.26 17.55
C SER A 36 -4.91 -3.07 17.80
N TYR A 37 -4.23 -2.42 16.86
CA TYR A 37 -2.86 -1.99 17.09
C TYR A 37 -2.87 -0.67 17.86
N SER A 38 -2.67 -0.75 19.17
CA SER A 38 -2.38 0.40 20.02
C SER A 38 -0.87 0.57 20.08
N THR A 39 -0.35 1.59 19.38
CA THR A 39 1.06 1.96 19.51
C THR A 39 1.24 2.82 20.76
N GLY A 40 1.83 2.22 21.79
CA GLY A 40 2.17 2.88 23.04
C GLY A 40 3.23 3.98 22.88
N GLY A 41 3.05 5.04 23.63
CA GLY A 41 3.65 6.32 23.71
C GLY A 41 5.16 6.47 23.54
N GLY A 42 5.49 7.52 22.82
CA GLY A 42 6.75 8.26 22.82
C GLY A 42 6.46 9.70 22.40
N LEU A 43 6.91 10.62 23.21
CA LEU A 43 6.78 12.08 23.17
C LEU A 43 6.36 12.68 21.82
N ILE A 44 5.07 13.03 21.69
CA ILE A 44 4.51 13.79 20.58
C ILE A 44 4.33 15.23 21.05
N PRO A 45 4.89 16.24 20.38
CA PRO A 45 4.49 17.62 20.58
C PRO A 45 3.11 17.83 19.93
N SER A 46 2.15 18.26 20.77
CA SER A 46 0.83 18.76 20.36
C SER A 46 -0.18 17.71 19.86
N ALA A 47 -1.09 17.33 20.71
CA ALA A 47 -2.49 16.93 20.54
C ALA A 47 -3.00 16.60 19.12
N ALA A 48 -2.34 15.73 18.39
CA ALA A 48 -2.99 15.00 17.30
C ALA A 48 -3.83 13.89 17.95
N ALA A 49 -5.13 13.88 17.71
CA ALA A 49 -5.96 12.75 18.10
C ALA A 49 -5.31 11.48 17.54
N ALA A 50 -5.13 10.46 18.39
CA ALA A 50 -4.49 9.21 17.98
C ALA A 50 -5.14 8.67 16.71
N ALA A 51 -4.32 8.28 15.74
CA ALA A 51 -4.78 7.62 14.52
C ALA A 51 -5.68 6.44 14.88
N ARG A 52 -6.84 6.33 14.23
CA ARG A 52 -7.78 5.24 14.45
C ARG A 52 -7.84 4.36 13.23
N ILE A 53 -7.45 3.11 13.42
CA ILE A 53 -7.59 2.06 12.42
C ILE A 53 -8.20 0.83 13.05
N GLU A 54 -9.22 0.28 12.42
CA GLU A 54 -9.84 -0.99 12.80
C GLU A 54 -9.73 -1.94 11.60
N ILE A 55 -9.21 -3.14 11.85
CA ILE A 55 -9.09 -4.18 10.83
C ILE A 55 -9.91 -5.37 11.31
N ASP A 56 -10.84 -5.81 10.47
CA ASP A 56 -11.72 -6.95 10.71
C ASP A 56 -11.63 -7.91 9.52
N GLU A 57 -11.48 -9.20 9.83
CA GLU A 57 -11.37 -10.25 8.82
C GLU A 57 -12.55 -11.21 8.95
N ARG A 58 -13.45 -11.19 7.97
CA ARG A 58 -14.64 -12.03 7.94
C ARG A 58 -15.10 -12.35 6.52
N ASN A 59 -15.77 -13.46 6.33
CA ASN A 59 -16.37 -13.86 5.07
C ASN A 59 -15.41 -13.84 3.87
N GLY A 60 -14.11 -14.13 4.09
CA GLY A 60 -13.08 -14.14 3.04
C GLY A 60 -12.53 -12.76 2.69
N TYR A 61 -12.89 -11.71 3.41
CA TYR A 61 -12.45 -10.34 3.17
C TYR A 61 -11.81 -9.72 4.41
N ARG A 62 -10.84 -8.83 4.17
CA ARG A 62 -10.34 -7.87 5.14
C ARG A 62 -11.09 -6.55 4.96
N TYR A 63 -11.59 -6.02 6.05
CA TYR A 63 -12.23 -4.72 6.12
C TYR A 63 -11.35 -3.78 6.93
N VAL A 64 -11.11 -2.58 6.41
CA VAL A 64 -10.32 -1.55 7.09
C VAL A 64 -11.17 -0.30 7.24
N ARG A 65 -11.38 0.14 8.50
CA ARG A 65 -11.90 1.46 8.82
C ARG A 65 -10.76 2.31 9.33
N ALA A 66 -10.57 3.49 8.77
CA ALA A 66 -9.50 4.37 9.17
C ALA A 66 -9.90 5.85 9.09
N ASP A 67 -9.30 6.66 9.96
CA ASP A 67 -9.47 8.10 9.97
C ASP A 67 -8.46 8.85 9.10
N GLY A 68 -7.55 8.14 8.45
CA GLY A 68 -6.52 8.69 7.55
C GLY A 68 -5.46 9.54 8.23
N ARG A 69 -5.40 9.54 9.56
CA ARG A 69 -4.38 10.25 10.33
C ARG A 69 -3.14 9.39 10.49
N ALA A 70 -1.98 10.02 10.33
CA ALA A 70 -0.72 9.34 10.60
C ALA A 70 -0.50 9.15 12.10
N ASP A 71 0.08 8.01 12.47
CA ASP A 71 0.52 7.67 13.83
C ASP A 71 2.00 8.03 14.10
N HIS A 72 2.58 8.82 13.20
CA HIS A 72 3.94 9.36 13.26
C HIS A 72 3.93 10.87 13.01
N ALA A 73 5.09 11.52 13.24
CA ALA A 73 5.23 12.94 12.95
C ALA A 73 5.06 13.21 11.44
N THR A 74 4.19 14.15 11.11
CA THR A 74 3.99 14.66 9.75
C THR A 74 4.76 15.98 9.57
N GLY A 75 4.88 16.43 8.32
CA GLY A 75 5.22 17.81 8.04
C GLY A 75 4.18 18.79 8.58
N HIS A 76 4.54 20.06 8.57
CA HIS A 76 3.58 21.11 8.87
C HIS A 76 2.68 21.35 7.66
N PHE A 77 1.37 21.31 7.87
CA PHE A 77 0.34 21.57 6.84
C PHE A 77 -0.73 22.53 7.38
N PRO A 78 -1.11 23.60 6.64
CA PRO A 78 -0.63 23.98 5.31
C PRO A 78 0.84 24.39 5.26
N ASN A 79 1.47 24.28 4.07
CA ASN A 79 2.81 24.77 3.83
C ASN A 79 2.93 25.45 2.46
N ARG A 80 4.14 25.98 2.14
CA ARG A 80 4.37 26.75 0.92
C ARG A 80 3.99 26.00 -0.38
N GLY A 81 4.14 24.67 -0.41
CA GLY A 81 3.82 23.85 -1.60
C GLY A 81 2.45 23.18 -1.53
N ASN A 82 1.81 23.21 -0.35
CA ASN A 82 0.52 22.55 -0.13
C ASN A 82 -0.37 23.39 0.79
N PRO A 83 -1.46 24.02 0.25
CA PRO A 83 -2.30 24.92 1.03
C PRO A 83 -3.32 24.21 1.92
N ASN A 84 -3.38 22.86 1.90
CA ASN A 84 -4.41 22.09 2.56
C ASN A 84 -3.99 21.71 3.98
N ALA A 85 -4.93 21.69 4.93
CA ALA A 85 -4.73 21.20 6.28
C ALA A 85 -5.14 19.71 6.37
N ILE A 86 -4.47 18.94 7.23
CA ILE A 86 -4.86 17.55 7.51
C ILE A 86 -6.23 17.54 8.19
N ALA A 87 -7.16 16.76 7.65
CA ALA A 87 -8.48 16.52 8.21
C ALA A 87 -8.75 15.02 8.40
N THR A 88 -9.59 14.72 9.38
CA THR A 88 -10.06 13.34 9.63
C THR A 88 -10.84 12.85 8.43
N GLN A 89 -10.52 11.65 7.97
CA GLN A 89 -11.21 10.92 6.92
C GLN A 89 -12.13 9.85 7.50
N HIS A 90 -13.00 9.28 6.66
CA HIS A 90 -13.91 8.19 7.04
C HIS A 90 -13.75 7.05 6.03
N TYR A 91 -12.55 6.47 5.98
CA TYR A 91 -12.27 5.37 5.07
C TYR A 91 -12.95 4.08 5.48
N PHE A 92 -13.47 3.38 4.49
CA PHE A 92 -13.94 2.02 4.63
C PHE A 92 -13.52 1.23 3.39
N PHE A 93 -12.51 0.40 3.56
CA PHE A 93 -11.96 -0.43 2.50
C PHE A 93 -12.32 -1.89 2.72
N ARG A 94 -12.53 -2.60 1.63
CA ARG A 94 -12.69 -4.04 1.59
C ARG A 94 -11.67 -4.62 0.61
N MET A 95 -11.04 -5.73 0.95
CA MET A 95 -10.13 -6.44 0.06
C MET A 95 -10.15 -7.94 0.35
N PRO A 96 -9.87 -8.82 -0.64
CA PRO A 96 -9.87 -10.25 -0.40
C PRO A 96 -8.72 -10.67 0.54
N LEU A 97 -9.00 -11.63 1.44
CA LEU A 97 -7.98 -12.26 2.30
C LEU A 97 -7.08 -13.21 1.52
N ARG A 98 -7.59 -13.76 0.44
CA ARG A 98 -6.88 -14.67 -0.47
C ARG A 98 -6.89 -14.06 -1.86
N PRO A 99 -6.05 -13.05 -2.11
CA PRO A 99 -5.96 -12.41 -3.41
C PRO A 99 -5.47 -13.42 -4.46
N VAL A 100 -5.96 -13.25 -5.68
CA VAL A 100 -5.60 -14.10 -6.82
C VAL A 100 -4.98 -13.22 -7.90
N ARG A 101 -3.87 -13.69 -8.47
CA ARG A 101 -3.23 -13.02 -9.61
C ARG A 101 -4.06 -13.23 -10.86
N ASN A 102 -4.24 -12.17 -11.63
CA ASN A 102 -4.84 -12.22 -12.95
C ASN A 102 -3.80 -12.62 -14.01
N ALA A 103 -4.27 -13.09 -15.14
CA ALA A 103 -3.39 -13.37 -16.29
C ALA A 103 -2.73 -12.10 -16.85
N GLN A 104 -3.36 -10.95 -16.66
CA GLN A 104 -2.85 -9.64 -17.07
C GLN A 104 -2.92 -8.66 -15.90
N HIS A 105 -1.95 -7.77 -15.79
CA HIS A 105 -1.94 -6.74 -14.79
C HIS A 105 -3.02 -5.69 -15.06
N THR A 106 -3.62 -5.15 -14.00
CA THR A 106 -4.54 -4.02 -14.09
C THR A 106 -3.73 -2.73 -13.86
N PRO A 107 -3.62 -1.83 -14.83
CA PRO A 107 -2.92 -0.56 -14.63
C PRO A 107 -3.53 0.24 -13.47
N TYR A 108 -2.68 0.93 -12.71
CA TYR A 108 -3.14 1.89 -11.72
C TYR A 108 -3.75 3.11 -12.43
N GLU A 109 -4.91 3.53 -11.94
CA GLU A 109 -5.58 4.76 -12.40
C GLU A 109 -5.61 5.80 -11.28
N PRO A 110 -5.31 7.10 -11.56
CA PRO A 110 -5.28 8.15 -10.52
C PRO A 110 -6.61 8.39 -9.78
N ARG A 111 -7.72 7.86 -10.29
CA ARG A 111 -9.02 7.86 -9.60
C ARG A 111 -9.16 6.77 -8.53
N MET A 112 -8.17 5.90 -8.38
CA MET A 112 -8.11 4.89 -7.32
C MET A 112 -7.05 5.25 -6.30
N ILE A 113 -7.28 4.84 -5.06
CA ILE A 113 -6.27 4.71 -4.01
C ILE A 113 -5.57 3.37 -4.26
N PHE A 114 -4.22 3.35 -4.28
CA PHE A 114 -3.49 2.11 -4.52
C PHE A 114 -3.66 1.10 -3.38
N GLY A 115 -3.64 1.59 -2.15
CA GLY A 115 -3.72 0.72 -0.98
C GLY A 115 -3.82 1.53 0.31
N VAL A 116 -3.89 0.82 1.43
CA VAL A 116 -3.96 1.42 2.77
C VAL A 116 -2.84 0.88 3.65
N ALA A 117 -2.14 1.78 4.32
CA ALA A 117 -1.07 1.44 5.25
C ALA A 117 -1.64 0.86 6.57
N ILE A 118 -0.78 0.16 7.33
CA ILE A 118 -1.15 -0.42 8.63
C ILE A 118 -1.55 0.64 9.68
N ASN A 119 -1.24 1.92 9.44
CA ASN A 119 -1.68 3.05 10.27
C ASN A 119 -2.91 3.77 9.72
N GLY A 120 -3.52 3.28 8.62
CA GLY A 120 -4.74 3.83 8.05
C GLY A 120 -4.55 4.98 7.07
N VAL A 121 -3.33 5.45 6.85
CA VAL A 121 -3.00 6.41 5.79
C VAL A 121 -2.98 5.69 4.44
N VAL A 122 -3.46 6.32 3.40
CA VAL A 122 -3.55 5.70 2.08
C VAL A 122 -2.27 5.89 1.25
N PHE A 123 -1.94 4.91 0.41
CA PHE A 123 -0.96 5.03 -0.66
C PHE A 123 -1.66 5.51 -1.92
N ASP A 124 -1.27 6.68 -2.41
CA ASP A 124 -1.88 7.32 -3.57
C ASP A 124 -0.79 7.90 -4.49
N PRO A 125 -0.23 7.09 -5.40
CA PRO A 125 0.90 7.53 -6.22
C PRO A 125 0.54 8.52 -7.32
N GLY A 126 -0.74 8.72 -7.63
CA GLY A 126 -1.18 9.64 -8.67
C GLY A 126 -1.14 11.10 -8.22
N THR A 127 -0.94 12.00 -9.17
CA THR A 127 -1.07 13.45 -8.97
C THR A 127 -2.20 14.03 -9.80
N ALA A 128 -2.63 15.24 -9.47
CA ALA A 128 -3.56 16.01 -10.29
C ALA A 128 -2.84 16.85 -11.36
N GLU A 129 -1.52 16.94 -11.29
CA GLU A 129 -0.65 17.78 -12.11
C GLU A 129 -0.25 17.06 -13.39
N TYR A 130 -0.50 17.72 -14.51
CA TYR A 130 -0.19 17.22 -15.85
C TYR A 130 0.49 18.31 -16.67
N TRP A 131 1.21 17.90 -17.68
CA TRP A 131 1.78 18.81 -18.66
C TRP A 131 0.69 19.73 -19.24
N ARG A 132 0.95 21.04 -19.21
CA ARG A 132 -0.02 22.08 -19.62
C ARG A 132 -1.35 22.01 -18.87
N ASN A 133 -1.38 21.40 -17.70
CA ASN A 133 -2.60 21.18 -16.91
C ASN A 133 -3.69 20.39 -17.67
N ASP A 134 -3.30 19.60 -18.69
CA ASP A 134 -4.20 18.77 -19.49
C ASP A 134 -4.04 17.28 -19.17
N ARG A 135 -5.02 16.72 -18.46
CA ARG A 135 -5.06 15.27 -18.13
C ARG A 135 -5.09 14.37 -19.35
N ARG A 136 -5.68 14.85 -20.47
CA ARG A 136 -5.75 14.08 -21.71
C ARG A 136 -4.40 13.93 -22.39
N SER A 137 -3.41 14.75 -22.02
CA SER A 137 -2.03 14.60 -22.50
C SER A 137 -1.42 13.26 -22.08
N GLY A 138 -1.88 12.68 -20.97
CA GLY A 138 -1.30 11.48 -20.35
C GLY A 138 0.09 11.71 -19.72
N TRP A 139 0.61 12.95 -19.73
CA TRP A 139 1.89 13.33 -19.14
C TRP A 139 1.68 13.80 -17.70
N MET A 140 1.40 12.84 -16.81
CA MET A 140 1.24 13.08 -15.38
C MET A 140 2.60 13.35 -14.75
N ILE A 141 2.70 14.40 -13.94
CA ILE A 141 3.93 14.74 -13.19
C ILE A 141 4.11 13.73 -12.07
N GLU A 142 5.34 13.21 -11.95
CA GLU A 142 5.71 12.34 -10.84
C GLU A 142 5.86 13.17 -9.56
N ALA A 143 5.12 12.79 -8.51
CA ALA A 143 5.09 13.55 -7.25
C ALA A 143 6.47 13.77 -6.62
N LEU A 144 7.32 12.73 -6.69
CA LEU A 144 8.66 12.74 -6.10
C LEU A 144 9.76 13.27 -7.04
N SER A 145 9.38 13.74 -8.24
CA SER A 145 10.34 14.33 -9.19
C SER A 145 10.93 15.67 -8.72
N GLY A 146 10.23 16.38 -7.85
CA GLY A 146 10.59 17.74 -7.45
C GLY A 146 10.32 18.81 -8.52
N ALA A 147 9.78 18.43 -9.69
CA ALA A 147 9.50 19.37 -10.79
C ALA A 147 8.41 20.39 -10.45
N VAL A 148 7.47 19.99 -9.58
CA VAL A 148 6.44 20.87 -9.01
C VAL A 148 6.54 20.80 -7.48
N PRO A 149 6.53 21.95 -6.78
CA PRO A 149 6.56 21.96 -5.32
C PRO A 149 5.20 21.56 -4.76
N LEU A 150 5.00 20.28 -4.49
CA LEU A 150 3.77 19.72 -3.94
C LEU A 150 3.71 19.80 -2.40
N GLY A 151 4.73 20.37 -1.76
CA GLY A 151 4.82 20.53 -0.30
C GLY A 151 4.91 19.21 0.44
N LEU A 152 5.53 18.20 -0.18
CA LEU A 152 5.74 16.88 0.43
C LEU A 152 6.58 16.99 1.70
N ASP A 153 6.23 16.22 2.72
CA ASP A 153 7.02 16.06 3.93
C ASP A 153 8.06 14.93 3.81
N ARG A 154 8.80 14.70 4.91
CA ARG A 154 9.81 13.63 4.95
C ARG A 154 9.24 12.21 4.74
N ASN A 155 7.93 12.04 4.87
CA ASN A 155 7.26 10.76 4.67
C ASN A 155 6.84 10.57 3.21
N ASN A 156 7.32 11.38 2.29
CA ASN A 156 6.88 11.40 0.89
C ASN A 156 5.36 11.56 0.78
N ALA A 157 4.78 12.44 1.61
CA ALA A 157 3.36 12.62 1.74
C ALA A 157 2.96 14.08 1.74
N HIS A 158 1.75 14.36 1.33
CA HIS A 158 1.11 15.66 1.44
C HIS A 158 -0.41 15.54 1.62
N VAL A 159 -1.14 16.66 1.51
CA VAL A 159 -2.57 16.71 1.83
C VAL A 159 -3.38 17.07 0.59
N GLN A 160 -4.42 16.31 0.27
CA GLN A 160 -5.38 16.62 -0.79
C GLN A 160 -6.33 17.77 -0.35
N PRO A 161 -7.08 18.39 -1.30
CA PRO A 161 -8.03 19.48 -0.98
C PRO A 161 -9.12 19.10 0.02
N ASP A 162 -9.45 17.82 0.16
CA ASP A 162 -10.40 17.29 1.16
C ASP A 162 -9.76 17.01 2.52
N GLY A 163 -8.48 17.33 2.69
CA GLY A 163 -7.72 17.12 3.92
C GLY A 163 -7.11 15.72 4.06
N ALA A 164 -7.18 14.88 3.03
CA ALA A 164 -6.61 13.54 3.06
C ALA A 164 -5.08 13.58 2.97
N TYR A 165 -4.40 13.24 4.08
CA TYR A 165 -2.95 13.00 4.09
C TYR A 165 -2.68 11.64 3.45
N HIS A 166 -1.73 11.56 2.52
CA HIS A 166 -1.45 10.34 1.75
C HIS A 166 0.01 10.23 1.31
N TYR A 167 0.46 8.98 1.12
CA TYR A 167 1.83 8.64 0.74
C TYR A 167 1.98 8.51 -0.78
N HIS A 168 2.98 9.21 -1.34
CA HIS A 168 3.47 9.03 -2.71
C HIS A 168 4.68 8.09 -2.80
N GLY A 169 5.27 7.75 -1.67
CA GLY A 169 6.45 6.90 -1.58
C GLY A 169 6.61 6.29 -0.20
N LEU A 170 7.84 5.94 0.16
CA LEU A 170 8.16 5.27 1.41
C LEU A 170 7.84 6.15 2.62
N PRO A 171 6.92 5.73 3.51
CA PRO A 171 6.54 6.48 4.71
C PRO A 171 7.62 6.32 5.80
N LEU A 172 8.64 7.18 5.80
CA LEU A 172 9.81 7.03 6.68
C LEU A 172 9.42 6.96 8.15
N GLY A 173 8.49 7.82 8.61
CA GLY A 173 8.04 7.82 10.00
C GLY A 173 7.32 6.54 10.43
N LEU A 174 6.76 5.77 9.51
CA LEU A 174 6.22 4.44 9.76
C LEU A 174 7.32 3.39 9.73
N VAL A 175 8.14 3.37 8.68
CA VAL A 175 9.11 2.31 8.41
C VAL A 175 10.26 2.30 9.40
N GLU A 176 10.78 3.47 9.80
CA GLU A 176 11.91 3.58 10.74
C GLU A 176 11.63 3.00 12.13
N ARG A 177 10.35 2.83 12.49
CA ARG A 177 9.92 2.18 13.76
C ARG A 177 9.86 0.65 13.67
N LEU A 178 10.03 0.10 12.47
CA LEU A 178 9.93 -1.33 12.18
C LEU A 178 11.33 -1.92 11.93
N PRO A 179 11.55 -3.22 12.18
CA PRO A 179 12.87 -3.85 11.98
C PRO A 179 13.14 -4.18 10.50
N TYR A 180 12.95 -3.20 9.59
CA TYR A 180 12.93 -3.40 8.14
C TYR A 180 14.25 -3.90 7.54
N ARG A 181 15.39 -3.71 8.24
CA ARG A 181 16.70 -4.25 7.81
C ARG A 181 16.95 -5.69 8.29
N GLN A 182 16.15 -6.17 9.24
CA GLN A 182 16.30 -7.49 9.84
C GLN A 182 15.38 -8.52 9.21
N ARG A 183 14.21 -8.09 8.74
CA ARG A 183 13.19 -8.93 8.08
C ARG A 183 12.33 -8.07 7.14
N PRO A 184 11.65 -8.67 6.16
CA PRO A 184 10.60 -7.96 5.42
C PRO A 184 9.53 -7.46 6.38
N VAL A 185 9.11 -6.22 6.25
CA VAL A 185 8.09 -5.61 7.13
C VAL A 185 6.86 -5.20 6.33
N LEU A 186 5.72 -5.72 6.76
CA LEU A 186 4.41 -5.36 6.22
C LEU A 186 4.12 -3.91 6.60
N ILE A 187 3.78 -3.08 5.61
CA ILE A 187 3.40 -1.68 5.82
C ILE A 187 1.99 -1.36 5.34
N GLY A 188 1.29 -2.30 4.69
CA GLY A 188 -0.08 -2.08 4.23
C GLY A 188 -0.61 -3.20 3.35
N TRP A 189 -1.74 -2.93 2.73
CA TRP A 189 -2.39 -3.82 1.75
C TRP A 189 -2.85 -3.00 0.55
N ALA A 190 -2.63 -3.54 -0.65
CA ALA A 190 -3.14 -2.97 -1.89
C ALA A 190 -4.64 -3.25 -2.07
N ALA A 191 -5.28 -2.51 -2.96
CA ALA A 191 -6.71 -2.63 -3.21
C ALA A 191 -7.14 -4.02 -3.71
N ASP A 192 -6.23 -4.79 -4.29
CA ASP A 192 -6.45 -6.17 -4.73
C ASP A 192 -6.21 -7.22 -3.62
N GLY A 193 -5.85 -6.77 -2.40
CA GLY A 193 -5.66 -7.61 -1.23
C GLY A 193 -4.24 -8.14 -1.03
N PHE A 194 -3.35 -7.99 -2.00
CA PHE A 194 -1.95 -8.35 -1.80
C PHE A 194 -1.26 -7.42 -0.81
N PRO A 195 -0.32 -7.95 0.01
CA PRO A 195 0.38 -7.16 1.01
C PRO A 195 1.37 -6.18 0.38
N ILE A 196 1.57 -5.05 1.05
CA ILE A 196 2.57 -4.04 0.70
C ILE A 196 3.68 -4.07 1.75
N TYR A 197 4.92 -4.20 1.29
CA TYR A 197 6.11 -4.23 2.13
C TYR A 197 7.01 -3.01 1.89
N ALA A 198 7.82 -2.69 2.89
CA ALA A 198 8.89 -1.72 2.74
C ALA A 198 10.01 -2.26 1.83
N HIS A 199 10.95 -1.39 1.48
CA HIS A 199 11.97 -1.57 0.45
C HIS A 199 13.05 -2.63 0.74
N TRP A 200 13.04 -3.28 1.90
CA TRP A 200 13.98 -4.36 2.22
C TRP A 200 13.30 -5.73 2.16
N GLY A 201 14.01 -6.69 1.57
CA GLY A 201 13.53 -8.06 1.44
C GLY A 201 14.68 -9.07 1.39
N HIS A 202 14.35 -10.34 1.31
CA HIS A 202 15.33 -11.40 1.19
C HIS A 202 16.15 -11.25 -0.10
N ARG A 203 17.47 -11.46 -0.04
CA ARG A 203 18.36 -11.40 -1.22
C ARG A 203 17.87 -12.32 -2.34
N THR A 204 17.56 -13.56 -2.00
CA THR A 204 16.93 -14.52 -2.91
C THR A 204 15.45 -14.60 -2.59
N ALA A 205 14.59 -14.23 -3.53
CA ALA A 205 13.15 -14.07 -3.32
C ALA A 205 12.48 -15.28 -2.63
N THR A 206 12.90 -16.50 -3.00
CA THR A 206 12.33 -17.77 -2.50
C THR A 206 13.04 -18.34 -1.26
N ASN A 207 14.08 -17.67 -0.74
CA ASN A 207 14.88 -18.16 0.40
C ASN A 207 14.90 -17.16 1.55
N ALA A 208 14.11 -17.42 2.59
CA ALA A 208 14.01 -16.58 3.78
C ALA A 208 15.32 -16.49 4.59
N GLN A 209 16.29 -17.38 4.36
CA GLN A 209 17.61 -17.39 5.01
C GLN A 209 18.69 -16.68 4.20
N SER A 210 18.39 -16.13 3.03
CA SER A 210 19.37 -15.53 2.12
C SER A 210 19.93 -14.18 2.56
N GLY A 211 19.57 -13.70 3.74
CA GLY A 211 19.90 -12.37 4.24
C GLY A 211 19.04 -11.27 3.61
N MET A 212 19.13 -10.06 4.18
CA MET A 212 18.33 -8.91 3.78
C MET A 212 19.12 -7.97 2.87
N VAL A 213 18.45 -7.44 1.86
CA VAL A 213 18.97 -6.41 0.95
C VAL A 213 17.90 -5.34 0.70
N GLU A 214 18.33 -4.15 0.33
CA GLU A 214 17.43 -3.17 -0.26
C GLU A 214 17.04 -3.64 -1.67
N LEU A 215 15.75 -3.73 -1.94
CA LEU A 215 15.20 -4.22 -3.19
C LEU A 215 15.17 -3.10 -4.23
N ARG A 216 15.69 -3.37 -5.41
CA ARG A 216 15.76 -2.42 -6.50
C ARG A 216 14.61 -2.61 -7.47
N SER A 217 13.99 -1.51 -7.84
CA SER A 217 13.03 -1.48 -8.94
C SER A 217 13.69 -1.84 -10.28
N SER A 218 12.92 -2.43 -11.18
CA SER A 218 13.35 -2.67 -12.57
C SER A 218 12.87 -1.58 -13.55
N TRP A 219 12.51 -0.42 -13.01
CA TRP A 219 12.19 0.77 -13.80
C TRP A 219 13.39 1.69 -13.91
N ARG A 220 13.58 2.30 -15.10
CA ARG A 220 14.61 3.31 -15.34
C ARG A 220 14.09 4.43 -16.22
N LEU A 221 14.82 5.53 -16.30
CA LEU A 221 14.54 6.57 -17.29
C LEU A 221 14.75 6.02 -18.70
N LYS A 222 13.85 6.37 -19.61
CA LYS A 222 13.96 6.09 -21.04
C LYS A 222 15.16 6.79 -21.63
N HIS A 223 15.74 6.18 -22.62
CA HIS A 223 16.78 6.79 -23.46
C HIS A 223 16.19 7.64 -24.58
N GLY A 224 16.98 8.57 -25.11
CA GLY A 224 16.61 9.38 -26.27
C GLY A 224 15.75 10.60 -25.90
N MET A 225 14.86 10.96 -26.80
CA MET A 225 13.94 12.09 -26.66
C MET A 225 12.54 11.58 -26.33
N ARG A 226 11.76 12.38 -25.59
CA ARG A 226 10.34 12.07 -25.37
C ARG A 226 9.60 12.03 -26.70
N ASP A 227 8.74 11.04 -26.86
CA ASP A 227 7.84 10.94 -28.01
C ASP A 227 6.60 11.81 -27.74
N GLY A 228 6.60 13.01 -28.31
CA GLY A 228 5.54 14.00 -28.14
C GLY A 228 5.50 14.67 -26.75
N GLY A 229 4.36 15.27 -26.42
CA GLY A 229 4.11 15.93 -25.15
C GLY A 229 5.06 17.08 -24.85
N PRO A 230 5.74 17.05 -23.67
CA PRO A 230 6.63 18.14 -23.23
C PRO A 230 7.92 18.24 -24.06
N GLY A 231 8.24 17.24 -24.90
CA GLY A 231 9.52 17.20 -25.62
C GLY A 231 10.73 17.04 -24.69
N GLY A 232 11.93 17.18 -25.24
CA GLY A 232 13.18 17.05 -24.48
C GLY A 232 13.54 15.62 -24.12
N ARG A 233 14.54 15.44 -23.26
CA ARG A 233 14.96 14.13 -22.77
C ARG A 233 14.16 13.76 -21.51
N PRO A 234 13.86 12.46 -21.30
CA PRO A 234 13.34 11.97 -20.02
C PRO A 234 14.28 12.35 -18.88
N ASP A 235 13.73 13.01 -17.85
CA ASP A 235 14.47 13.50 -16.68
C ASP A 235 13.79 13.10 -15.36
N GLY A 236 12.68 12.33 -15.44
CA GLY A 236 11.90 11.88 -14.29
C GLY A 236 10.78 12.83 -13.90
N THR A 237 10.61 13.95 -14.58
CA THR A 237 9.51 14.89 -14.33
C THR A 237 8.14 14.21 -14.47
N TYR A 238 8.01 13.32 -15.45
CA TYR A 238 6.74 12.66 -15.74
C TYR A 238 6.82 11.16 -15.53
N THR A 239 5.72 10.55 -15.13
CA THR A 239 5.62 9.08 -14.98
C THR A 239 5.94 8.36 -16.28
N ARG A 240 5.62 8.95 -17.45
CA ARG A 240 5.94 8.43 -18.79
C ARG A 240 7.42 8.52 -19.18
N ASP A 241 8.23 9.19 -18.38
CA ASP A 241 9.69 9.22 -18.59
C ASP A 241 10.35 7.89 -18.30
N TYR A 242 9.66 7.01 -17.60
CA TYR A 242 10.21 5.73 -17.18
C TYR A 242 9.75 4.57 -18.07
N GLU A 243 10.58 3.55 -18.12
CA GLU A 243 10.30 2.26 -18.78
C GLU A 243 10.65 1.11 -17.83
N TYR A 244 9.87 0.05 -17.89
CA TYR A 244 10.18 -1.20 -17.23
C TYR A 244 11.17 -2.02 -18.06
N VAL A 245 12.21 -2.55 -17.42
CA VAL A 245 13.22 -3.39 -18.06
C VAL A 245 13.34 -4.69 -17.27
N PRO A 246 12.83 -5.82 -17.79
CA PRO A 246 12.88 -7.10 -17.09
C PRO A 246 14.29 -7.45 -16.63
N GLY A 247 14.46 -7.80 -15.33
CA GLY A 247 15.72 -8.20 -14.76
C GLY A 247 16.73 -7.08 -14.48
N LEU A 248 16.38 -5.82 -14.66
CA LEU A 248 17.25 -4.68 -14.31
C LEU A 248 17.46 -4.59 -12.79
N GLY A 249 16.42 -4.81 -12.02
CA GLY A 249 16.41 -4.84 -10.56
C GLY A 249 15.92 -6.18 -10.02
N ASP A 250 15.37 -6.14 -8.83
CA ASP A 250 14.90 -7.30 -8.07
C ASP A 250 13.39 -7.55 -8.21
N LEU A 251 12.66 -6.58 -8.78
CA LEU A 251 11.21 -6.51 -8.79
C LEU A 251 10.66 -6.54 -10.22
N ASP A 252 9.42 -7.00 -10.38
CA ASP A 252 8.73 -7.04 -11.67
C ASP A 252 8.11 -5.68 -12.04
N GLU A 253 7.31 -5.64 -13.09
CA GLU A 253 6.67 -4.43 -13.63
C GLU A 253 5.74 -3.76 -12.60
N CYS A 254 5.02 -4.54 -11.78
CA CYS A 254 4.18 -4.04 -10.70
C CYS A 254 4.94 -3.84 -9.38
N ASN A 255 6.27 -3.76 -9.45
CA ASN A 255 7.15 -3.52 -8.31
C ASN A 255 6.96 -4.52 -7.17
N GLY A 256 6.80 -5.79 -7.50
CA GLY A 256 6.67 -6.91 -6.57
C GLY A 256 7.50 -8.10 -7.01
N ARG A 257 7.48 -9.16 -6.21
CA ARG A 257 8.05 -10.47 -6.54
C ARG A 257 7.54 -11.53 -5.58
N GLU A 258 7.34 -12.75 -6.06
CA GLU A 258 6.89 -13.86 -5.20
C GLU A 258 7.97 -14.32 -4.22
N GLY A 259 7.53 -14.64 -3.01
CA GLY A 259 8.41 -15.20 -1.99
C GLY A 259 7.77 -15.29 -0.61
N PRO A 260 8.43 -15.97 0.34
CA PRO A 260 7.99 -16.03 1.72
C PRO A 260 8.24 -14.69 2.42
N THR A 261 7.32 -14.37 3.34
CA THR A 261 7.44 -13.24 4.26
C THR A 261 7.03 -13.70 5.66
N PRO A 262 7.28 -12.92 6.73
CA PRO A 262 6.89 -13.32 8.08
C PRO A 262 5.40 -13.65 8.22
N GLU A 263 4.52 -12.89 7.57
CA GLU A 263 3.07 -13.08 7.59
C GLU A 263 2.61 -14.18 6.62
N PHE A 264 3.41 -14.48 5.60
CA PHE A 264 3.12 -15.49 4.58
C PHE A 264 4.29 -16.46 4.37
N PRO A 265 4.57 -17.36 5.34
CA PRO A 265 5.75 -18.23 5.29
C PRO A 265 5.72 -19.25 4.14
N ARG A 266 4.55 -19.53 3.57
CA ARG A 266 4.39 -20.40 2.39
C ARG A 266 4.53 -19.65 1.06
N GLY A 267 4.78 -18.34 1.13
CA GLY A 267 4.88 -17.45 -0.02
C GLY A 267 3.60 -16.67 -0.31
N THR A 268 3.79 -15.51 -0.89
CA THR A 268 2.77 -14.62 -1.44
C THR A 268 3.42 -13.74 -2.50
N TYR A 269 2.65 -12.89 -3.14
CA TYR A 269 3.16 -11.82 -3.96
C TYR A 269 3.12 -10.49 -3.16
N PRO A 270 4.23 -10.04 -2.56
CA PRO A 270 4.33 -8.73 -1.95
C PRO A 270 4.56 -7.65 -2.99
N TYR A 271 3.78 -6.58 -2.94
CA TYR A 271 4.19 -5.30 -3.51
C TYR A 271 5.27 -4.67 -2.63
N VAL A 272 6.18 -3.92 -3.23
CA VAL A 272 7.26 -3.26 -2.51
C VAL A 272 7.22 -1.75 -2.80
N VAL A 273 7.20 -0.94 -1.75
CA VAL A 273 7.40 0.51 -1.86
C VAL A 273 8.90 0.77 -1.86
N THR A 274 9.43 1.29 -2.97
CA THR A 274 10.87 1.48 -3.21
C THR A 274 11.32 2.92 -3.01
N THR A 275 12.63 3.11 -2.87
CA THR A 275 13.28 4.44 -2.77
C THR A 275 13.45 5.11 -4.13
N THR A 276 13.27 4.36 -5.22
CA THR A 276 13.32 4.84 -6.60
C THR A 276 11.99 4.59 -7.30
N PHE A 277 11.78 5.23 -8.46
CA PHE A 277 10.55 5.00 -9.25
C PHE A 277 10.31 3.48 -9.46
N PRO A 278 9.07 3.01 -9.32
CA PRO A 278 7.81 3.74 -9.25
C PRO A 278 7.41 4.22 -7.85
N TYR A 279 8.28 4.11 -6.86
CA TYR A 279 8.04 4.42 -5.44
C TYR A 279 6.89 3.58 -4.88
N VAL A 280 5.64 3.96 -5.13
CA VAL A 280 4.45 3.13 -4.95
C VAL A 280 4.11 2.47 -6.30
N PRO A 281 3.76 1.18 -6.33
CA PRO A 281 3.48 0.45 -7.57
C PRO A 281 2.46 1.13 -8.49
N ARG A 282 2.55 0.87 -9.80
CA ARG A 282 1.71 1.49 -10.84
C ARG A 282 0.79 0.50 -11.56
N CYS A 283 0.66 -0.71 -11.03
CA CYS A 283 -0.32 -1.70 -11.47
C CYS A 283 -0.68 -2.66 -10.34
N TYR A 284 -1.77 -3.38 -10.54
CA TYR A 284 -2.23 -4.45 -9.68
C TYR A 284 -2.04 -5.78 -10.40
N VAL A 285 -1.53 -6.78 -9.68
CA VAL A 285 -1.45 -8.16 -10.20
C VAL A 285 -2.77 -8.92 -10.03
N GLY A 286 -3.64 -8.47 -9.12
CA GLY A 286 -4.98 -8.96 -8.90
C GLY A 286 -6.05 -7.95 -9.34
N THR A 287 -7.29 -8.19 -8.93
CA THR A 287 -8.42 -7.30 -9.21
C THR A 287 -8.64 -6.36 -8.03
N PRO A 288 -8.42 -5.03 -8.19
CA PRO A 288 -8.64 -4.08 -7.12
C PRO A 288 -10.13 -3.96 -6.75
N ASP A 289 -10.42 -3.88 -5.45
CA ASP A 289 -11.78 -3.70 -4.94
C ASP A 289 -12.27 -2.26 -5.16
N ALA A 290 -13.52 -2.13 -5.58
CA ALA A 290 -14.15 -0.84 -5.87
C ALA A 290 -14.23 0.11 -4.67
N SER A 291 -14.10 -0.39 -3.43
CA SER A 291 -14.07 0.45 -2.22
C SER A 291 -12.87 1.41 -2.16
N PHE A 292 -11.84 1.17 -2.99
CA PHE A 292 -10.69 2.06 -3.15
C PHE A 292 -10.87 3.15 -4.21
N MET A 293 -12.02 3.19 -4.88
CA MET A 293 -12.32 4.28 -5.81
C MET A 293 -12.50 5.59 -5.03
N LYS A 294 -11.81 6.63 -5.48
CA LYS A 294 -12.00 7.98 -4.97
C LYS A 294 -13.41 8.44 -5.30
N GLY A 295 -14.10 9.04 -4.34
CA GLY A 295 -15.39 9.71 -4.57
C GLY A 295 -15.26 10.84 -5.61
N PRO A 296 -16.38 11.37 -6.12
CA PRO A 296 -16.34 12.55 -6.95
C PRO A 296 -15.64 13.68 -6.16
N PRO A 297 -14.83 14.55 -6.84
CA PRO A 297 -14.13 15.64 -6.18
C PRO A 297 -15.10 16.45 -5.31
N ALA A 298 -14.72 16.77 -4.08
CA ALA A 298 -15.50 17.64 -3.20
C ALA A 298 -15.75 18.96 -3.94
N GLY A 299 -17.01 19.24 -4.30
CA GLY A 299 -17.42 20.39 -5.12
C GLY A 299 -17.86 20.06 -6.55
N GLY A 300 -17.68 18.85 -7.03
CA GLY A 300 -18.23 18.38 -8.29
C GLY A 300 -19.72 18.07 -8.15
N ARG A 301 -20.58 18.98 -8.62
CA ARG A 301 -22.03 18.74 -8.75
C ARG A 301 -22.22 17.52 -9.68
N PRO A 302 -23.03 16.51 -9.30
CA PRO A 302 -23.28 15.37 -10.17
C PRO A 302 -23.84 15.86 -11.51
N PRO A 303 -23.39 15.35 -12.65
CA PRO A 303 -23.96 15.71 -13.93
C PRO A 303 -25.41 15.23 -13.97
N GLY A 304 -26.37 16.14 -14.05
CA GLY A 304 -27.72 15.84 -14.52
C GLY A 304 -28.87 15.84 -13.52
N GLY A 305 -28.71 16.25 -12.29
CA GLY A 305 -29.85 16.52 -11.40
C GLY A 305 -30.51 17.86 -11.73
N ARG A 306 -31.56 17.90 -12.54
CA ARG A 306 -32.45 19.08 -12.63
C ARG A 306 -33.05 19.32 -11.25
N ARG A 307 -32.78 20.51 -10.69
CA ARG A 307 -33.45 20.97 -9.47
C ARG A 307 -34.95 21.01 -9.77
N PRO A 308 -35.81 20.41 -8.95
CA PRO A 308 -37.25 20.65 -9.12
C PRO A 308 -37.54 22.17 -9.05
N PRO A 309 -38.45 22.69 -9.85
CA PRO A 309 -38.82 24.11 -9.79
C PRO A 309 -39.34 24.44 -8.37
N PRO A 310 -39.11 25.67 -7.89
CA PRO A 310 -39.65 26.08 -6.60
C PRO A 310 -41.17 25.99 -6.62
N PRO A 311 -41.79 25.59 -5.50
CA PRO A 311 -43.24 25.57 -5.40
C PRO A 311 -43.82 26.99 -5.73
N GLY A 312 -44.80 27.00 -6.61
CA GLY A 312 -45.50 28.25 -6.98
C GLY A 312 -46.13 28.89 -5.75
N PRO A 313 -46.38 30.23 -5.80
CA PRO A 313 -47.03 30.93 -4.70
C PRO A 313 -48.46 30.37 -4.47
N PRO A 314 -48.94 30.34 -3.21
CA PRO A 314 -50.29 29.87 -2.90
C PRO A 314 -51.33 30.74 -3.59
N PRO A 315 -52.48 30.20 -3.98
CA PRO A 315 -53.55 30.97 -4.58
C PRO A 315 -54.13 31.97 -3.56
N PHE A 316 -54.25 33.20 -3.98
CA PHE A 316 -54.95 34.22 -3.18
C PHE A 316 -56.39 33.79 -2.95
N ARG A 317 -56.83 33.84 -1.69
CA ARG A 317 -58.23 33.78 -1.27
C ARG A 317 -58.79 35.20 -1.15
#